data_a50fe0fff8b2dc2b84bc66e85117042e
#
_entry.id   a50fe0fff8b2dc2b84bc66e85117042e
#
_cell.length_a   1.000
_cell.length_b   1.000
_cell.length_c   1.000
_cell.angle_alpha   90.00
_cell.angle_beta   90.00
_cell.angle_gamma   90.00
#
_symmetry.space_group_name_H-M   'P 1'
#
loop_
_entity.id
_entity.type
_entity.pdbx_description
1 polymer ?
#
loop_
_entity_poly.entity_id
_entity_poly.type
_entity_poly.pdbx_seq_one_letter_code
_entity_poly.pdbx_strand_id
1 'polypeptide(L)'
;TINASSSGVGGASKVVMRGTKGIDQSSNALYVIDGVPMFNLSGEGGQEFDSKGSSEAIADINPEDIESMSVLTGAAAAALYGSHAANGAIVITTKKGKEGRLSLTVSQNTEFLRPFVTPNFQNSYGTGDLLSSAGSVEKSWGNKLNPSNYMGYDPINDFLRTGVVATETVSLSTGTEKNQTYFSASAVNSVGMVPNNDYDRYNFTF
;
A
#
# COMPACT_ATOMS: atom_id res chain seq x y z
N THR A 1 12.01 -8.07 -2.95
CA THR A 1 11.12 -8.01 -1.77
C THR A 1 10.13 -6.87 -1.97
N ILE A 2 8.88 -7.11 -1.73
CA ILE A 2 7.83 -6.08 -1.73
C ILE A 2 7.44 -5.87 -0.27
N ASN A 3 7.61 -4.66 0.22
CA ASN A 3 7.24 -4.30 1.59
C ASN A 3 6.05 -3.34 1.52
N ALA A 4 4.93 -3.75 2.10
CA ALA A 4 3.79 -2.86 2.28
C ALA A 4 4.12 -1.77 3.31
N SER A 5 3.59 -0.58 3.08
CA SER A 5 3.72 0.52 4.03
C SER A 5 2.97 0.25 5.34
N SER A 6 3.51 0.72 6.44
CA SER A 6 2.84 0.71 7.75
C SER A 6 1.75 1.80 7.87
N SER A 7 1.60 2.67 6.89
CA SER A 7 0.63 3.77 6.91
C SER A 7 -0.82 3.32 6.69
N GLY A 8 -1.04 2.02 6.51
CA GLY A 8 -2.38 1.46 6.34
C GLY A 8 -2.84 1.43 4.88
N VAL A 9 -4.14 1.57 4.69
CA VAL A 9 -4.76 1.48 3.36
C VAL A 9 -4.36 2.69 2.51
N GLY A 10 -3.98 2.44 1.25
CA GLY A 10 -3.48 3.48 0.34
C GLY A 10 -2.00 3.84 0.52
N GLY A 11 -1.32 3.22 1.48
CA GLY A 11 0.12 3.41 1.67
C GLY A 11 0.95 2.83 0.53
N ALA A 12 2.06 3.50 0.21
CA ALA A 12 2.99 3.06 -0.82
C ALA A 12 3.64 1.71 -0.47
N SER A 13 3.89 0.88 -1.47
CA SER A 13 4.67 -0.35 -1.33
C SER A 13 6.08 -0.13 -1.86
N LYS A 14 7.08 -0.44 -1.05
CA LYS A 14 8.48 -0.38 -1.45
C LYS A 14 8.88 -1.65 -2.19
N VAL A 15 9.32 -1.52 -3.43
CA VAL A 15 9.85 -2.64 -4.20
C VAL A 15 11.37 -2.57 -4.27
N VAL A 16 12.02 -3.52 -3.61
CA VAL A 16 13.49 -3.67 -3.60
C VAL A 16 13.88 -4.91 -4.40
N MET A 17 14.68 -4.71 -5.44
CA MET A 17 15.19 -5.78 -6.27
C MET A 17 16.59 -6.20 -5.81
N ARG A 18 16.79 -7.51 -5.58
CA ARG A 18 18.09 -8.11 -5.18
C ARG A 18 18.71 -7.55 -3.89
N GLY A 19 17.87 -7.12 -2.94
CA GLY A 19 18.33 -6.63 -1.63
C GLY A 19 18.71 -5.14 -1.61
N THR A 20 18.92 -4.62 -0.41
CA THR A 20 19.36 -3.24 -0.18
C THR A 20 20.85 -3.12 -0.49
N LYS A 21 21.24 -2.12 -1.26
CA LYS A 21 22.63 -1.90 -1.69
C LYS A 21 23.42 -0.98 -0.79
N GLY A 22 22.79 -0.20 0.06
CA GLY A 22 23.45 0.75 0.95
C GLY A 22 22.52 1.20 2.07
N ILE A 23 23.10 1.84 3.09
CA ILE A 23 22.37 2.41 4.23
C ILE A 23 21.79 3.77 3.86
N ASP A 24 22.52 4.58 3.09
CA ASP A 24 22.18 5.97 2.79
C ASP A 24 21.56 6.19 1.41
N GLN A 25 21.47 5.15 0.57
CA GLN A 25 20.92 5.28 -0.78
C GLN A 25 19.59 4.58 -0.92
N SER A 26 18.68 5.20 -1.66
CA SER A 26 17.44 4.56 -2.05
C SER A 26 17.73 3.26 -2.81
N SER A 27 17.17 2.15 -2.35
CA SER A 27 17.25 0.85 -3.01
C SER A 27 15.99 0.55 -3.85
N ASN A 28 15.16 1.57 -4.10
CA ASN A 28 13.91 1.42 -4.84
C ASN A 28 14.21 1.18 -6.33
N ALA A 29 13.40 0.34 -6.96
CA ALA A 29 13.40 0.18 -8.40
C ALA A 29 12.79 1.43 -9.06
N LEU A 30 13.29 1.78 -10.25
CA LEU A 30 12.68 2.83 -11.07
C LEU A 30 11.42 2.28 -11.73
N TYR A 31 10.34 3.04 -11.70
CA TYR A 31 9.14 2.75 -12.49
C TYR A 31 9.20 3.48 -13.81
N VAL A 32 8.89 2.76 -14.89
CA VAL A 32 8.81 3.30 -16.24
C VAL A 32 7.44 2.96 -16.80
N ILE A 33 6.64 3.97 -17.12
CA ILE A 33 5.27 3.81 -17.58
C ILE A 33 5.21 4.27 -19.04
N ASP A 34 4.86 3.36 -19.93
CA ASP A 34 4.82 3.61 -21.38
C ASP A 34 6.09 4.27 -21.94
N GLY A 35 7.25 3.89 -21.39
CA GLY A 35 8.55 4.42 -21.77
C GLY A 35 8.97 5.70 -21.02
N VAL A 36 8.11 6.29 -20.20
CA VAL A 36 8.41 7.49 -19.39
C VAL A 36 8.88 7.08 -18.00
N PRO A 37 10.12 7.43 -17.60
CA PRO A 37 10.59 7.15 -16.26
C PRO A 37 9.89 8.03 -15.24
N MET A 38 9.32 7.41 -14.23
CA MET A 38 8.67 8.08 -13.10
C MET A 38 9.67 8.19 -11.96
N PHE A 39 10.15 9.39 -11.71
CA PHE A 39 11.04 9.63 -10.58
C PHE A 39 10.19 9.77 -9.31
N ASN A 40 10.52 8.97 -8.30
CA ASN A 40 9.92 9.15 -6.98
C ASN A 40 10.42 10.48 -6.41
N LEU A 41 9.55 11.46 -6.37
CA LEU A 41 9.76 12.76 -5.74
C LEU A 41 9.67 12.70 -4.20
N SER A 42 9.57 11.52 -3.62
CA SER A 42 9.70 11.36 -2.16
C SER A 42 11.12 11.78 -1.78
N GLY A 43 11.20 12.94 -1.16
CA GLY A 43 12.43 13.69 -0.94
C GLY A 43 13.54 12.83 -0.34
N GLU A 44 14.70 12.89 -0.95
CA GLU A 44 15.98 12.42 -0.41
C GLU A 44 16.37 13.25 0.83
N GLY A 45 15.59 13.24 1.86
CA GLY A 45 15.84 14.06 3.05
C GLY A 45 15.07 13.62 4.27
N GLY A 46 14.32 12.54 4.13
CA GLY A 46 13.54 12.02 5.22
C GLY A 46 14.44 11.49 6.33
N GLN A 47 14.44 12.19 7.46
CA GLN A 47 14.94 11.63 8.71
C GLN A 47 14.22 10.28 8.97
N GLU A 48 14.82 9.39 9.72
CA GLU A 48 14.37 8.03 10.06
C GLU A 48 12.89 7.95 10.50
N PHE A 49 12.27 9.06 10.81
CA PHE A 49 10.88 9.21 11.27
C PHE A 49 9.97 9.91 10.27
N ASP A 50 10.48 10.31 9.09
CA ASP A 50 9.65 11.02 8.11
C ASP A 50 8.92 10.05 7.20
N SER A 51 7.61 10.23 7.16
CA SER A 51 6.59 9.72 6.22
C SER A 51 6.95 8.45 5.43
N LYS A 52 7.10 7.34 6.11
CA LYS A 52 7.10 6.00 5.46
C LYS A 52 5.76 5.68 4.75
N GLY A 53 5.03 6.68 4.36
CA GLY A 53 3.71 6.62 3.76
C GLY A 53 3.51 7.58 2.61
N SER A 54 4.57 8.25 2.10
CA SER A 54 4.43 9.04 0.88
C SER A 54 4.03 8.12 -0.28
N SER A 55 3.01 8.50 -1.01
CA SER A 55 2.52 7.76 -2.17
C SER A 55 3.62 7.72 -3.23
N GLU A 56 3.99 6.53 -3.66
CA GLU A 56 4.76 6.37 -4.89
C GLU A 56 3.84 6.65 -6.09
N ALA A 57 4.38 7.24 -7.13
CA ALA A 57 3.63 7.55 -8.36
C ALA A 57 2.92 6.30 -8.96
N ILE A 58 3.43 5.11 -8.68
CA ILE A 58 2.81 3.85 -9.08
C ILE A 58 1.50 3.56 -8.35
N ALA A 59 1.32 4.08 -7.14
CA ALA A 59 0.09 3.87 -6.38
C ALA A 59 -1.12 4.53 -7.04
N ASP A 60 -0.88 5.52 -7.89
CA ASP A 60 -1.94 6.24 -8.60
C ASP A 60 -2.42 5.51 -9.87
N ILE A 61 -1.72 4.45 -10.30
CA ILE A 61 -2.12 3.66 -11.47
C ILE A 61 -3.11 2.59 -11.03
N ASN A 62 -4.20 2.48 -11.78
CA ASN A 62 -5.12 1.36 -11.61
C ASN A 62 -4.46 0.08 -12.16
N PRO A 63 -4.30 -0.98 -11.35
CA PRO A 63 -3.73 -2.24 -11.81
C PRO A 63 -4.48 -2.87 -13.01
N GLU A 64 -5.78 -2.62 -13.11
CA GLU A 64 -6.62 -3.10 -14.21
C GLU A 64 -6.29 -2.42 -15.55
N ASP A 65 -5.63 -1.27 -15.55
CA ASP A 65 -5.18 -0.59 -16.77
C ASP A 65 -3.82 -1.08 -17.27
N ILE A 66 -3.18 -2.00 -16.54
CA ILE A 66 -1.89 -2.57 -16.94
C ILE A 66 -2.12 -3.70 -17.96
N GLU A 67 -1.48 -3.59 -19.12
CA GLU A 67 -1.45 -4.67 -20.13
C GLU A 67 -0.31 -5.65 -19.85
N SER A 68 0.88 -5.13 -19.54
CA SER A 68 2.05 -5.97 -19.23
C SER A 68 3.01 -5.29 -18.28
N MET A 69 3.77 -6.10 -17.56
CA MET A 69 4.83 -5.65 -16.66
C MET A 69 6.11 -6.44 -16.94
N SER A 70 7.21 -5.74 -17.14
CA SER A 70 8.54 -6.32 -17.34
C SER A 70 9.52 -5.80 -16.31
N VAL A 71 10.34 -6.69 -15.75
CA VAL A 71 11.33 -6.34 -14.73
C VAL A 71 12.73 -6.38 -15.36
N LEU A 72 13.39 -5.23 -15.38
CA LEU A 72 14.77 -5.11 -15.85
C LEU A 72 15.74 -5.11 -14.67
N THR A 73 16.80 -5.91 -14.80
CA THR A 73 17.88 -5.93 -13.79
C THR A 73 18.73 -4.66 -13.85
N GLY A 74 19.42 -4.32 -12.74
CA GLY A 74 20.13 -3.05 -12.60
C GLY A 74 21.04 -2.69 -13.78
N ALA A 75 21.83 -3.63 -14.29
CA ALA A 75 22.73 -3.35 -15.44
C ALA A 75 21.97 -3.05 -16.73
N ALA A 76 20.94 -3.85 -17.05
CA ALA A 76 20.09 -3.63 -18.22
C ALA A 76 19.24 -2.37 -18.09
N ALA A 77 18.70 -2.13 -16.90
CA ALA A 77 17.92 -0.94 -16.62
C ALA A 77 18.79 0.34 -16.69
N ALA A 78 20.00 0.32 -16.12
CA ALA A 78 20.92 1.44 -16.15
C ALA A 78 21.41 1.79 -17.58
N ALA A 79 21.54 0.78 -18.43
CA ALA A 79 21.89 1.00 -19.84
C ALA A 79 20.81 1.74 -20.63
N LEU A 80 19.52 1.54 -20.28
CA LEU A 80 18.38 2.15 -20.95
C LEU A 80 17.94 3.49 -20.31
N TYR A 81 17.98 3.56 -18.98
CA TYR A 81 17.38 4.68 -18.23
C TYR A 81 18.39 5.43 -17.34
N GLY A 82 19.68 5.12 -17.48
CA GLY A 82 20.75 5.82 -16.76
C GLY A 82 20.90 5.40 -15.29
N SER A 83 21.62 6.21 -14.53
CA SER A 83 21.99 5.93 -13.13
C SER A 83 20.81 5.75 -12.19
N HIS A 84 19.68 6.41 -12.45
CA HIS A 84 18.47 6.29 -11.64
C HIS A 84 17.87 4.87 -11.65
N ALA A 85 18.16 4.10 -12.70
CA ALA A 85 17.74 2.71 -12.82
C ALA A 85 18.80 1.69 -12.34
N ALA A 86 19.86 2.14 -11.66
CA ALA A 86 20.93 1.26 -11.18
C ALA A 86 20.42 0.15 -10.22
N ASN A 87 19.32 0.38 -9.54
CA ASN A 87 18.66 -0.60 -8.68
C ASN A 87 17.71 -1.55 -9.42
N GLY A 88 17.55 -1.34 -10.73
CA GLY A 88 16.63 -2.03 -11.61
C GLY A 88 15.45 -1.14 -11.98
N ALA A 89 14.66 -1.58 -12.96
CA ALA A 89 13.46 -0.89 -13.39
C ALA A 89 12.29 -1.86 -13.57
N ILE A 90 11.10 -1.37 -13.28
CA ILE A 90 9.83 -2.02 -13.55
C ILE A 90 9.19 -1.25 -14.69
N VAL A 91 9.14 -1.87 -15.86
CA VAL A 91 8.55 -1.29 -17.06
C VAL A 91 7.10 -1.74 -17.15
N ILE A 92 6.20 -0.79 -17.14
CA ILE A 92 4.75 -0.99 -17.19
C ILE A 92 4.26 -0.48 -18.54
N THR A 93 3.50 -1.32 -19.22
CA THR A 93 2.78 -0.94 -20.44
C THR A 93 1.30 -0.89 -20.12
N THR A 94 0.66 0.23 -20.40
CA THR A 94 -0.77 0.41 -20.17
C THR A 94 -1.60 -0.16 -21.31
N LYS A 95 -2.85 -0.52 -21.02
CA LYS A 95 -3.81 -0.99 -22.01
C LYS A 95 -4.12 0.11 -23.02
N LYS A 96 -4.19 -0.27 -24.27
CA LYS A 96 -4.57 0.60 -25.41
C LYS A 96 -5.86 0.13 -26.04
N GLY A 97 -6.50 0.99 -26.78
CA GLY A 97 -7.62 0.60 -27.61
C GLY A 97 -7.23 -0.54 -28.55
N LYS A 98 -8.13 -1.49 -28.77
CA LYS A 98 -7.92 -2.61 -29.71
C LYS A 98 -8.87 -2.47 -30.88
N GLU A 99 -8.37 -2.85 -32.06
CA GLU A 99 -9.22 -2.98 -33.23
C GLU A 99 -10.34 -3.97 -32.99
N GLY A 100 -11.54 -3.60 -33.39
CA GLY A 100 -12.70 -4.46 -33.27
C GLY A 100 -13.94 -3.75 -32.77
N ARG A 101 -14.90 -4.57 -32.31
CA ARG A 101 -16.14 -4.08 -31.74
C ARG A 101 -15.88 -3.44 -30.38
N LEU A 102 -16.76 -2.53 -30.02
CA LEU A 102 -16.81 -1.96 -28.69
C LEU A 102 -16.82 -3.06 -27.63
N SER A 103 -15.80 -3.04 -26.77
CA SER A 103 -15.68 -3.94 -25.63
C SER A 103 -15.85 -3.13 -24.34
N LEU A 104 -16.81 -3.53 -23.52
CA LEU A 104 -17.02 -2.98 -22.19
C LEU A 104 -16.65 -4.06 -21.18
N THR A 105 -15.73 -3.72 -20.28
CA THR A 105 -15.33 -4.60 -19.18
C THR A 105 -15.67 -3.91 -17.85
N VAL A 106 -16.33 -4.66 -16.98
CA VAL A 106 -16.61 -4.22 -15.60
C VAL A 106 -15.97 -5.22 -14.68
N SER A 107 -15.12 -4.75 -13.77
CA SER A 107 -14.50 -5.57 -12.73
C SER A 107 -14.76 -4.99 -11.34
N GLN A 108 -14.93 -5.88 -10.39
CA GLN A 108 -15.06 -5.53 -8.98
C GLN A 108 -14.19 -6.47 -8.16
N ASN A 109 -13.41 -5.90 -7.25
CA ASN A 109 -12.65 -6.64 -6.25
C ASN A 109 -13.01 -6.12 -4.86
N THR A 110 -13.23 -7.04 -3.92
CA THR A 110 -13.50 -6.68 -2.53
C THR A 110 -12.59 -7.49 -1.61
N GLU A 111 -11.80 -6.80 -0.81
CA GLU A 111 -10.87 -7.38 0.13
C GLU A 111 -11.31 -7.11 1.56
N PHE A 112 -11.21 -8.12 2.43
CA PHE A 112 -11.47 -7.99 3.85
C PHE A 112 -10.15 -8.09 4.62
N LEU A 113 -9.84 -7.07 5.40
CA LEU A 113 -8.62 -6.95 6.16
C LEU A 113 -8.90 -7.25 7.64
N ARG A 114 -8.15 -8.19 8.21
CA ARG A 114 -8.19 -8.51 9.64
C ARG A 114 -6.78 -8.73 10.16
N PRO A 115 -6.50 -8.39 11.42
CA PRO A 115 -5.20 -8.71 12.00
C PRO A 115 -5.00 -10.22 12.02
N PHE A 116 -3.84 -10.69 11.51
CA PHE A 116 -3.51 -12.11 11.44
C PHE A 116 -2.91 -12.60 12.76
N VAL A 117 -2.04 -11.78 13.36
CA VAL A 117 -1.39 -12.08 14.64
C VAL A 117 -1.53 -10.87 15.54
N THR A 118 -2.05 -11.08 16.71
CA THR A 118 -2.20 -10.05 17.75
C THR A 118 -1.44 -10.45 19.00
N PRO A 119 -0.91 -9.49 19.75
CA PRO A 119 -0.29 -9.77 21.04
C PRO A 119 -1.31 -10.40 21.99
N ASN A 120 -0.88 -11.41 22.73
CA ASN A 120 -1.70 -11.98 23.80
C ASN A 120 -1.41 -11.23 25.10
N PHE A 121 -2.33 -10.37 25.49
CA PHE A 121 -2.20 -9.59 26.72
C PHE A 121 -2.65 -10.41 27.93
N GLN A 122 -1.93 -10.22 29.05
CA GLN A 122 -2.37 -10.76 30.32
C GLN A 122 -3.58 -9.99 30.85
N ASN A 123 -4.56 -10.70 31.40
CA ASN A 123 -5.78 -10.15 32.00
C ASN A 123 -5.93 -10.56 33.48
N SER A 124 -4.82 -10.86 34.17
CA SER A 124 -4.79 -11.24 35.57
C SER A 124 -4.50 -10.11 36.51
N TYR A 125 -3.78 -9.10 36.03
CA TYR A 125 -3.36 -7.93 36.79
C TYR A 125 -3.68 -6.65 36.05
N GLY A 126 -4.03 -5.61 36.78
CA GLY A 126 -4.30 -4.28 36.24
C GLY A 126 -3.04 -3.47 35.95
N THR A 127 -3.23 -2.22 35.55
CA THR A 127 -2.14 -1.27 35.33
C THR A 127 -1.46 -0.90 36.64
N GLY A 128 -0.16 -0.58 36.58
CA GLY A 128 0.64 -0.16 37.72
C GLY A 128 1.69 -1.18 38.13
N ASP A 129 2.32 -0.89 39.27
CA ASP A 129 3.35 -1.72 39.90
C ASP A 129 3.04 -1.78 41.41
N LEU A 130 3.01 -2.97 41.99
CA LEU A 130 2.78 -3.18 43.43
C LEU A 130 3.84 -2.52 44.33
N LEU A 131 5.01 -2.21 43.76
CA LEU A 131 6.14 -1.61 44.46
C LEU A 131 6.18 -0.08 44.36
N SER A 132 5.36 0.53 43.53
CA SER A 132 5.31 1.96 43.30
C SER A 132 3.95 2.52 43.68
N SER A 133 3.92 3.46 44.60
CA SER A 133 2.72 4.18 45.03
C SER A 133 2.14 5.09 43.92
N ALA A 134 2.89 5.35 42.87
CA ALA A 134 2.44 6.12 41.73
C ALA A 134 1.96 5.14 40.64
N GLY A 135 0.69 5.17 40.33
CA GLY A 135 0.11 4.36 39.25
C GLY A 135 0.82 4.64 37.93
N SER A 136 1.76 3.81 37.56
CA SER A 136 2.43 3.86 36.26
C SER A 136 1.53 3.18 35.24
N VAL A 137 1.03 3.93 34.26
CA VAL A 137 0.25 3.39 33.13
C VAL A 137 1.09 2.51 32.21
N GLU A 138 2.42 2.58 32.34
CA GLU A 138 3.36 1.82 31.50
C GLU A 138 3.59 0.38 31.95
N LYS A 139 3.17 0.03 33.17
CA LYS A 139 3.35 -1.29 33.76
C LYS A 139 2.01 -2.00 33.92
N SER A 140 2.02 -3.32 33.76
CA SER A 140 0.82 -4.18 33.81
C SER A 140 0.89 -5.20 34.94
N TRP A 141 1.45 -4.81 36.10
CA TRP A 141 1.66 -5.66 37.29
C TRP A 141 1.11 -5.00 38.55
N GLY A 142 -0.03 -4.32 38.41
CA GLY A 142 -0.74 -3.70 39.52
C GLY A 142 -1.57 -4.69 40.33
N ASN A 143 -2.69 -4.26 40.86
CA ASN A 143 -3.57 -5.10 41.65
C ASN A 143 -4.15 -6.26 40.84
N LYS A 144 -4.29 -7.42 41.46
CA LYS A 144 -4.95 -8.56 40.82
C LYS A 144 -6.40 -8.20 40.46
N LEU A 145 -6.76 -8.46 39.23
CA LEU A 145 -8.12 -8.25 38.74
C LEU A 145 -9.08 -9.29 39.36
N ASN A 146 -10.28 -8.85 39.64
CA ASN A 146 -11.37 -9.67 40.16
C ASN A 146 -12.70 -9.18 39.51
N PRO A 147 -13.81 -9.92 39.68
CA PRO A 147 -15.07 -9.54 39.05
C PRO A 147 -15.60 -8.13 39.38
N SER A 148 -15.15 -7.54 40.48
CA SER A 148 -15.60 -6.20 40.87
C SER A 148 -14.75 -5.05 40.24
N ASN A 149 -13.53 -5.35 39.79
CA ASN A 149 -12.64 -4.34 39.17
C ASN A 149 -12.21 -4.68 37.74
N TYR A 150 -12.68 -5.78 37.17
CA TYR A 150 -12.41 -6.19 35.80
C TYR A 150 -13.64 -5.96 34.92
N MET A 151 -13.49 -5.15 33.92
CA MET A 151 -14.56 -4.83 32.98
C MET A 151 -14.53 -5.63 31.67
N GLY A 152 -13.66 -6.65 31.60
CA GLY A 152 -13.55 -7.49 30.40
C GLY A 152 -13.01 -6.75 29.17
N TYR A 153 -12.03 -5.88 29.37
CA TYR A 153 -11.46 -5.08 28.27
C TYR A 153 -10.60 -5.94 27.35
N ASP A 154 -10.94 -5.95 26.07
CA ASP A 154 -10.17 -6.55 24.99
C ASP A 154 -9.73 -5.45 24.01
N PRO A 155 -8.55 -4.85 24.23
CA PRO A 155 -8.13 -3.67 23.48
C PRO A 155 -8.02 -3.90 21.98
N ILE A 156 -7.82 -5.13 21.55
CA ILE A 156 -7.67 -5.45 20.14
C ILE A 156 -9.03 -5.53 19.46
N ASN A 157 -9.94 -6.33 20.00
CA ASN A 157 -11.27 -6.49 19.42
C ASN A 157 -12.14 -5.26 19.64
N ASP A 158 -11.91 -4.51 20.72
CA ASP A 158 -12.66 -3.28 20.99
C ASP A 158 -12.16 -2.09 20.13
N PHE A 159 -10.89 -2.10 19.74
CA PHE A 159 -10.32 -1.01 18.94
C PHE A 159 -10.28 -1.30 17.45
N LEU A 160 -9.89 -2.52 17.06
CA LEU A 160 -9.75 -2.87 15.65
C LEU A 160 -11.08 -3.34 15.07
N ARG A 161 -11.34 -2.89 13.86
CA ARG A 161 -12.50 -3.32 13.06
C ARG A 161 -12.04 -4.17 11.87
N THR A 162 -12.97 -4.88 11.23
CA THR A 162 -12.70 -5.47 9.92
C THR A 162 -12.58 -4.34 8.90
N GLY A 163 -11.42 -4.22 8.28
CA GLY A 163 -11.23 -3.31 7.15
C GLY A 163 -11.83 -3.90 5.88
N VAL A 164 -12.29 -3.03 4.98
CA VAL A 164 -12.84 -3.41 3.68
C VAL A 164 -12.25 -2.51 2.61
N VAL A 165 -11.71 -3.10 1.55
CA VAL A 165 -11.25 -2.37 0.37
C VAL A 165 -12.11 -2.84 -0.80
N ALA A 166 -12.89 -1.94 -1.37
CA ALA A 166 -13.68 -2.19 -2.57
C ALA A 166 -13.05 -1.43 -3.74
N THR A 167 -12.74 -2.15 -4.80
CA THR A 167 -12.21 -1.57 -6.05
C THR A 167 -13.17 -1.90 -7.17
N GLU A 168 -13.67 -0.89 -7.83
CA GLU A 168 -14.57 -1.00 -8.97
C GLU A 168 -13.91 -0.36 -10.19
N THR A 169 -13.93 -1.05 -11.32
CA THR A 169 -13.34 -0.55 -12.56
C THR A 169 -14.28 -0.82 -13.72
N VAL A 170 -14.47 0.21 -14.54
CA VAL A 170 -15.17 0.12 -15.80
C VAL A 170 -14.22 0.55 -16.90
N SER A 171 -13.99 -0.30 -17.88
CA SER A 171 -13.15 0.03 -19.03
C SER A 171 -13.87 -0.22 -20.35
N LEU A 172 -13.58 0.65 -21.30
CA LEU A 172 -14.14 0.66 -22.62
C LEU A 172 -13.02 0.70 -23.65
N SER A 173 -13.02 -0.23 -24.58
CA SER A 173 -12.05 -0.32 -25.65
C SER A 173 -12.77 -0.46 -27.00
N THR A 174 -12.35 0.35 -27.96
CA THR A 174 -12.85 0.29 -29.33
C THR A 174 -11.77 0.77 -30.27
N GLY A 175 -11.87 0.41 -31.55
CA GLY A 175 -10.93 0.94 -32.52
C GLY A 175 -11.13 0.39 -33.92
N THR A 176 -10.46 1.06 -34.83
CA THR A 176 -10.24 0.66 -36.22
C THR A 176 -8.72 0.57 -36.44
N GLU A 177 -8.29 0.10 -37.63
CA GLU A 177 -6.87 0.08 -37.97
C GLU A 177 -6.15 1.43 -37.79
N LYS A 178 -6.87 2.54 -37.91
CA LYS A 178 -6.29 3.91 -37.86
C LYS A 178 -6.52 4.62 -36.53
N ASN A 179 -7.59 4.29 -35.85
CA ASN A 179 -7.99 4.99 -34.61
C ASN A 179 -8.33 3.95 -33.54
N GLN A 180 -7.64 4.01 -32.42
CA GLN A 180 -7.87 3.15 -31.28
C GLN A 180 -8.14 4.02 -30.05
N THR A 181 -9.17 3.70 -29.32
CA THR A 181 -9.58 4.45 -28.13
C THR A 181 -9.74 3.49 -26.96
N TYR A 182 -9.12 3.86 -25.85
CA TYR A 182 -9.28 3.21 -24.57
C TYR A 182 -9.74 4.22 -23.55
N PHE A 183 -10.68 3.87 -22.72
CA PHE A 183 -11.14 4.68 -21.59
C PHE A 183 -11.33 3.75 -20.41
N SER A 184 -10.88 4.16 -19.24
CA SER A 184 -11.20 3.49 -17.98
C SER A 184 -11.56 4.49 -16.89
N ALA A 185 -12.43 4.04 -16.00
CA ALA A 185 -12.76 4.74 -14.76
C ALA A 185 -12.72 3.73 -13.62
N SER A 186 -12.01 4.07 -12.55
CA SER A 186 -11.97 3.23 -11.36
C SER A 186 -12.21 4.03 -10.09
N ALA A 187 -12.85 3.36 -9.14
CA ALA A 187 -13.08 3.85 -7.78
C ALA A 187 -12.51 2.84 -6.79
N VAL A 188 -11.73 3.31 -5.84
CA VAL A 188 -11.27 2.54 -4.69
C VAL A 188 -11.83 3.20 -3.45
N ASN A 189 -12.67 2.48 -2.73
CA ASN A 189 -13.20 2.90 -1.45
C ASN A 189 -12.66 1.96 -0.38
N SER A 190 -12.02 2.51 0.61
CA SER A 190 -11.35 1.71 1.62
C SER A 190 -11.61 2.20 3.03
N VAL A 191 -12.00 1.26 3.85
CA VAL A 191 -12.16 1.43 5.28
C VAL A 191 -11.09 0.60 5.96
N GLY A 192 -10.16 1.24 6.66
CA GLY A 192 -9.06 0.56 7.34
C GLY A 192 -9.47 -0.18 8.60
N MET A 193 -8.58 -1.04 9.10
CA MET A 193 -8.78 -1.76 10.37
C MET A 193 -8.74 -0.83 11.59
N VAL A 194 -8.02 0.28 11.50
CA VAL A 194 -7.97 1.30 12.56
C VAL A 194 -9.11 2.28 12.32
N PRO A 195 -9.89 2.66 13.34
CA PRO A 195 -10.90 3.69 13.21
C PRO A 195 -10.37 5.00 12.63
N ASN A 196 -11.15 5.66 11.79
CA ASN A 196 -10.81 6.90 11.10
C ASN A 196 -9.61 6.79 10.12
N ASN A 197 -9.28 5.59 9.68
CA ASN A 197 -8.33 5.35 8.61
C ASN A 197 -9.10 4.90 7.37
N ASP A 198 -9.69 5.87 6.68
CA ASP A 198 -10.48 5.67 5.47
C ASP A 198 -9.76 6.34 4.29
N TYR A 199 -9.87 5.75 3.11
CA TYR A 199 -9.19 6.22 1.92
C TYR A 199 -10.06 6.00 0.68
N ASP A 200 -10.22 7.06 -0.11
CA ASP A 200 -10.93 7.02 -1.38
C ASP A 200 -10.03 7.50 -2.50
N ARG A 201 -10.10 6.82 -3.64
CA ARG A 201 -9.36 7.19 -4.84
C ARG A 201 -10.20 6.97 -6.09
N TYR A 202 -10.18 7.94 -6.98
CA TYR A 202 -10.86 7.88 -8.27
C TYR A 202 -9.85 8.13 -9.39
N ASN A 203 -9.77 7.21 -10.34
CA ASN A 203 -8.87 7.29 -11.48
C ASN A 203 -9.67 7.31 -12.79
N PHE A 204 -9.21 8.12 -13.72
CA PHE A 204 -9.73 8.19 -15.07
C PHE A 204 -8.55 8.15 -16.05
N THR A 205 -8.59 7.23 -17.00
CA THR A 205 -7.56 7.03 -18.03
C THR A 205 -8.20 7.05 -19.40
N PHE A 206 -7.58 7.74 -20.35
CA PHE A 206 -8.00 7.76 -21.75
C PHE A 206 -6.80 7.98 -22.68
#